data_e283cb035096e1e2091712f40ea9bb20
#
_entry.id   e283cb035096e1e2091712f40ea9bb20
#
_cell.length_a   1.000
_cell.length_b   1.000
_cell.length_c   1.000
_cell.angle_alpha   90.00
_cell.angle_beta   90.00
_cell.angle_gamma   90.00
#
_symmetry.space_group_name_H-M   'P 1'
#
loop_
_entity.id
_entity.type
_entity.pdbx_description
1 polymer ?
#
loop_
_entity_poly.entity_id
_entity_poly.type
_entity_poly.pdbx_seq_one_letter_code
_entity_poly.pdbx_strand_id
1 'polypeptide(L)'
;MKMRKILVASAFIILSMATASAQLTIPKEYMPEVHGTIRGKYEHQTTNGMQRFQVRNARVSLDGKVLPVIAYKAEIDLSDEGSIKMLDAYARFTPNDTWNVTLGQMRVPFTIDAHRSPHQQYFANRSFIAKQVGNVRDVGATGAFSLKEGLPLKLEGGLFNGSGLTNQKEWHSTLNYSVKLQLMPWENYNLTLSTQKIHPDKTSVYMYDIGTYYEFSNWHIEVEYLYKTYAKSSFDNVHAFNAFVNYDLFIKKGL
;
A
#
# COMPACT_ATOMS: atom_id res chain seq x y z
N MET A 1 25.13 40.47 17.91
CA MET A 1 24.20 39.35 17.82
C MET A 1 24.39 38.67 16.45
N LYS A 2 25.14 37.56 16.39
CA LYS A 2 25.54 36.89 15.12
C LYS A 2 24.48 35.82 14.80
N MET A 3 23.68 36.01 13.76
CA MET A 3 22.82 34.98 13.20
C MET A 3 23.68 33.92 12.52
N ARG A 4 23.63 32.68 13.02
CA ARG A 4 24.20 31.52 12.33
C ARG A 4 23.22 31.09 11.23
N LYS A 5 23.65 31.26 9.99
CA LYS A 5 22.96 30.68 8.83
C LYS A 5 23.23 29.18 8.83
N ILE A 6 22.17 28.39 9.01
CA ILE A 6 22.21 26.95 8.78
C ILE A 6 22.04 26.77 7.29
N LEU A 7 23.09 26.36 6.61
CA LEU A 7 23.02 25.90 5.21
C LEU A 7 22.40 24.50 5.21
N VAL A 8 21.15 24.39 4.79
CA VAL A 8 20.57 23.12 4.37
C VAL A 8 21.03 22.90 2.93
N ALA A 9 22.01 22.02 2.76
CA ALA A 9 22.44 21.58 1.43
C ALA A 9 21.36 20.65 0.86
N SER A 10 20.41 21.20 0.11
CA SER A 10 19.54 20.43 -0.75
C SER A 10 20.38 19.98 -1.95
N ALA A 11 20.80 18.73 -1.98
CA ALA A 11 21.43 18.15 -3.16
C ALA A 11 20.38 17.98 -4.25
N PHE A 12 20.14 19.04 -5.04
CA PHE A 12 19.50 18.96 -6.34
C PHE A 12 20.51 18.35 -7.31
N ILE A 13 20.36 17.07 -7.65
CA ILE A 13 21.02 16.51 -8.81
C ILE A 13 20.28 17.05 -10.04
N ILE A 14 20.77 18.18 -10.56
CA ILE A 14 20.40 18.66 -11.90
C ILE A 14 21.12 17.73 -12.87
N LEU A 15 20.39 16.80 -13.44
CA LEU A 15 20.84 16.02 -14.59
C LEU A 15 20.88 16.95 -15.80
N SER A 16 22.01 17.63 -16.02
CA SER A 16 22.26 18.34 -17.26
C SER A 16 22.33 17.30 -18.39
N MET A 17 21.34 17.31 -19.28
CA MET A 17 21.39 16.56 -20.54
C MET A 17 22.47 17.18 -21.43
N ALA A 18 23.69 16.75 -21.27
CA ALA A 18 24.67 16.85 -22.33
C ALA A 18 24.26 15.80 -23.38
N THR A 19 23.97 16.24 -24.60
CA THR A 19 23.77 15.37 -25.77
C THR A 19 25.11 14.76 -26.18
N ALA A 20 25.63 13.87 -25.37
CA ALA A 20 26.63 12.92 -25.75
C ALA A 20 25.87 11.63 -26.04
N SER A 21 25.93 11.13 -27.27
CA SER A 21 25.46 9.81 -27.68
C SER A 21 26.36 8.71 -27.06
N ALA A 22 26.50 8.70 -25.75
CA ALA A 22 26.99 7.57 -25.03
C ALA A 22 25.77 6.66 -24.84
N GLN A 23 25.69 5.56 -25.57
CA GLN A 23 24.83 4.43 -25.20
C GLN A 23 25.29 3.98 -23.82
N LEU A 24 24.70 4.55 -22.76
CA LEU A 24 24.83 4.03 -21.42
C LEU A 24 24.17 2.64 -21.43
N THR A 25 24.98 1.61 -21.55
CA THR A 25 24.53 0.24 -21.37
C THR A 25 24.26 0.06 -19.88
N ILE A 26 23.02 0.37 -19.47
CA ILE A 26 22.57 0.14 -18.10
C ILE A 26 22.54 -1.39 -17.90
N PRO A 27 23.27 -1.94 -16.92
CA PRO A 27 23.17 -3.35 -16.59
C PRO A 27 21.71 -3.77 -16.41
N LYS A 28 21.33 -4.95 -16.91
CA LYS A 28 19.96 -5.42 -16.93
C LYS A 28 19.30 -5.39 -15.53
N GLU A 29 20.08 -5.61 -14.49
CA GLU A 29 19.64 -5.59 -13.08
C GLU A 29 19.18 -4.21 -12.58
N TYR A 30 19.59 -3.11 -13.25
CA TYR A 30 19.17 -1.73 -12.94
C TYR A 30 18.17 -1.17 -13.95
N MET A 31 17.79 -1.95 -14.95
CA MET A 31 16.75 -1.52 -15.88
C MET A 31 15.41 -1.48 -15.16
N PRO A 32 14.66 -0.35 -15.24
CA PRO A 32 13.35 -0.28 -14.62
C PRO A 32 12.35 -1.23 -15.29
N GLU A 33 11.53 -1.88 -14.49
CA GLU A 33 10.40 -2.67 -14.94
C GLU A 33 9.16 -1.80 -14.99
N VAL A 34 8.39 -1.93 -16.08
CA VAL A 34 7.12 -1.20 -16.27
C VAL A 34 5.98 -2.19 -16.15
N HIS A 35 5.03 -1.88 -15.26
CA HIS A 35 3.82 -2.67 -15.08
C HIS A 35 2.57 -1.85 -15.35
N GLY A 36 1.54 -2.49 -15.87
CA GLY A 36 0.26 -1.85 -16.15
C GLY A 36 -0.92 -2.66 -15.59
N THR A 37 -1.95 -1.98 -15.11
CA THR A 37 -3.19 -2.60 -14.67
C THR A 37 -4.38 -1.80 -15.17
N ILE A 38 -5.24 -2.40 -15.99
CA ILE A 38 -6.49 -1.82 -16.45
C ILE A 38 -7.64 -2.69 -15.94
N ARG A 39 -8.62 -2.06 -15.28
CA ARG A 39 -9.85 -2.71 -14.83
C ARG A 39 -11.05 -1.87 -15.23
N GLY A 40 -11.95 -2.47 -16.00
CA GLY A 40 -13.28 -1.95 -16.26
C GLY A 40 -14.32 -2.61 -15.34
N LYS A 41 -15.43 -1.94 -15.10
CA LYS A 41 -16.61 -2.52 -14.48
C LYS A 41 -17.89 -1.99 -15.10
N TYR A 42 -18.92 -2.82 -15.04
CA TYR A 42 -20.30 -2.45 -15.28
C TYR A 42 -21.07 -2.55 -13.96
N GLU A 43 -21.94 -1.60 -13.69
CA GLU A 43 -22.81 -1.57 -12.52
C GLU A 43 -24.25 -1.31 -12.95
N HIS A 44 -25.17 -2.06 -12.35
CA HIS A 44 -26.60 -1.88 -12.49
C HIS A 44 -27.24 -1.75 -11.09
N GLN A 45 -27.95 -0.65 -10.87
CA GLN A 45 -28.71 -0.42 -9.64
C GLN A 45 -30.12 -1.00 -9.81
N THR A 46 -30.42 -2.09 -9.11
CA THR A 46 -31.72 -2.77 -9.19
C THR A 46 -32.88 -1.94 -8.65
N THR A 47 -32.59 -0.98 -7.75
CA THR A 47 -33.61 -0.13 -7.09
C THR A 47 -34.24 0.90 -8.03
N ASN A 48 -33.47 1.45 -8.98
CA ASN A 48 -33.90 2.54 -9.87
C ASN A 48 -33.61 2.27 -11.35
N GLY A 49 -33.07 1.07 -11.68
CA GLY A 49 -32.77 0.67 -13.06
C GLY A 49 -31.60 1.39 -13.72
N MET A 50 -30.85 2.22 -12.99
CA MET A 50 -29.72 2.96 -13.54
C MET A 50 -28.50 2.07 -13.78
N GLN A 51 -27.75 2.37 -14.83
CA GLN A 51 -26.62 1.55 -15.28
C GLN A 51 -25.43 2.45 -15.60
N ARG A 52 -24.21 1.92 -15.43
CA ARG A 52 -22.99 2.61 -15.87
C ARG A 52 -21.84 1.65 -16.18
N PHE A 53 -21.02 2.04 -17.16
CA PHE A 53 -19.67 1.53 -17.33
C PHE A 53 -18.67 2.48 -16.66
N GLN A 54 -17.62 1.93 -16.08
CA GLN A 54 -16.57 2.73 -15.46
C GLN A 54 -15.21 2.08 -15.69
N VAL A 55 -14.19 2.89 -16.00
CA VAL A 55 -12.80 2.48 -15.83
C VAL A 55 -12.49 2.56 -14.34
N ARG A 56 -12.33 1.41 -13.71
CA ARG A 56 -12.13 1.32 -12.25
C ARG A 56 -10.71 1.61 -11.83
N ASN A 57 -9.74 1.17 -12.63
CA ASN A 57 -8.31 1.44 -12.46
C ASN A 57 -7.66 1.50 -13.84
N ALA A 58 -6.75 2.43 -14.02
CA ALA A 58 -5.84 2.52 -15.16
C ALA A 58 -4.47 2.93 -14.61
N ARG A 59 -3.67 1.96 -14.17
CA ARG A 59 -2.44 2.20 -13.45
C ARG A 59 -1.23 1.86 -14.28
N VAL A 60 -0.20 2.67 -14.12
CA VAL A 60 1.15 2.40 -14.62
C VAL A 60 2.10 2.52 -13.44
N SER A 61 2.98 1.55 -13.27
CA SER A 61 4.06 1.64 -12.30
C SER A 61 5.41 1.39 -12.95
N LEU A 62 6.42 2.01 -12.36
CA LEU A 62 7.82 1.88 -12.66
C LEU A 62 8.53 1.48 -11.38
N ASP A 63 9.20 0.35 -11.37
CA ASP A 63 10.01 -0.09 -10.25
C ASP A 63 11.38 -0.60 -10.73
N GLY A 64 12.40 -0.41 -9.88
CA GLY A 64 13.75 -0.77 -10.23
C GLY A 64 14.72 -0.57 -9.06
N LYS A 65 15.99 -0.74 -9.37
CA LYS A 65 17.09 -0.50 -8.43
C LYS A 65 17.98 0.64 -8.91
N VAL A 66 18.47 1.43 -7.97
CA VAL A 66 19.53 2.43 -8.22
C VAL A 66 20.87 1.86 -7.76
N LEU A 67 20.85 1.04 -6.71
CA LEU A 67 21.98 0.30 -6.17
C LEU A 67 21.51 -1.09 -5.76
N PRO A 68 22.40 -2.08 -5.55
CA PRO A 68 22.01 -3.42 -5.14
C PRO A 68 21.07 -3.46 -3.92
N VAL A 69 21.24 -2.52 -3.00
CA VAL A 69 20.47 -2.40 -1.74
C VAL A 69 19.43 -1.29 -1.76
N ILE A 70 19.32 -0.50 -2.84
CA ILE A 70 18.36 0.61 -2.96
C ILE A 70 17.45 0.39 -4.16
N ALA A 71 16.18 0.12 -3.87
CA ALA A 71 15.11 0.03 -4.85
C ALA A 71 14.22 1.28 -4.80
N TYR A 72 13.48 1.53 -5.87
CA TYR A 72 12.47 2.57 -5.94
C TYR A 72 11.20 2.06 -6.61
N LYS A 73 10.09 2.75 -6.34
CA LYS A 73 8.82 2.55 -7.06
C LYS A 73 8.13 3.89 -7.27
N ALA A 74 7.55 4.05 -8.46
CA ALA A 74 6.58 5.09 -8.79
C ALA A 74 5.34 4.45 -9.40
N GLU A 75 4.13 4.79 -8.94
CA GLU A 75 2.86 4.29 -9.47
C GLU A 75 1.88 5.44 -9.60
N ILE A 76 1.24 5.55 -10.78
CA ILE A 76 0.18 6.53 -11.05
C ILE A 76 -1.12 5.83 -11.42
N ASP A 77 -2.25 6.47 -11.13
CA ASP A 77 -3.59 6.03 -11.58
C ASP A 77 -4.19 7.13 -12.48
N LEU A 78 -4.58 6.75 -13.68
CA LEU A 78 -5.15 7.61 -14.72
C LEU A 78 -6.69 7.53 -14.76
N SER A 79 -7.31 6.75 -13.86
CA SER A 79 -8.75 6.43 -13.91
C SER A 79 -9.65 7.41 -13.16
N ASP A 80 -9.13 8.50 -12.63
CA ASP A 80 -9.88 9.42 -11.77
C ASP A 80 -10.44 10.61 -12.57
N GLU A 81 -11.34 10.34 -13.51
CA GLU A 81 -12.12 11.34 -14.26
C GLU A 81 -11.28 12.49 -14.84
N GLY A 82 -10.13 12.16 -15.43
CA GLY A 82 -9.20 13.12 -16.02
C GLY A 82 -8.12 13.64 -15.05
N SER A 83 -8.14 13.25 -13.79
CA SER A 83 -7.08 13.57 -12.83
C SER A 83 -6.07 12.45 -12.73
N ILE A 84 -4.79 12.79 -12.73
CA ILE A 84 -3.71 11.84 -12.47
C ILE A 84 -3.40 11.84 -10.98
N LYS A 85 -3.44 10.65 -10.36
CA LYS A 85 -3.06 10.48 -8.95
C LYS A 85 -1.73 9.73 -8.84
N MET A 86 -0.75 10.36 -8.19
CA MET A 86 0.44 9.65 -7.73
C MET A 86 0.03 8.72 -6.58
N LEU A 87 0.20 7.42 -6.77
CA LEU A 87 -0.15 6.42 -5.76
C LEU A 87 1.03 6.04 -4.90
N ASP A 88 2.11 5.56 -5.52
CA ASP A 88 3.34 5.20 -4.83
C ASP A 88 4.50 6.04 -5.38
N ALA A 89 5.34 6.54 -4.49
CA ALA A 89 6.57 7.27 -4.81
C ALA A 89 7.53 7.11 -3.63
N TYR A 90 8.34 6.05 -3.64
CA TYR A 90 9.20 5.73 -2.51
C TYR A 90 10.56 5.16 -2.93
N ALA A 91 11.52 5.30 -2.05
CA ALA A 91 12.77 4.56 -2.05
C ALA A 91 12.78 3.54 -0.91
N ARG A 92 13.38 2.37 -1.17
CA ARG A 92 13.51 1.27 -0.21
C ARG A 92 14.97 0.86 -0.10
N PHE A 93 15.49 0.90 1.11
CA PHE A 93 16.80 0.39 1.48
C PHE A 93 16.66 -1.03 2.05
N THR A 94 17.31 -2.01 1.43
CA THR A 94 17.26 -3.43 1.79
C THR A 94 18.70 -3.94 1.95
N PRO A 95 19.31 -3.79 3.15
CA PRO A 95 20.72 -4.17 3.37
C PRO A 95 20.92 -5.69 3.35
N ASN A 96 19.88 -6.46 3.67
CA ASN A 96 19.86 -7.91 3.65
C ASN A 96 18.41 -8.42 3.50
N ASP A 97 18.22 -9.73 3.40
CA ASP A 97 16.91 -10.36 3.20
C ASP A 97 15.97 -10.24 4.41
N THR A 98 16.47 -9.84 5.56
CA THR A 98 15.73 -9.79 6.83
C THR A 98 15.11 -8.41 7.08
N TRP A 99 15.83 -7.33 6.72
CA TRP A 99 15.43 -5.96 7.04
C TRP A 99 15.26 -5.10 5.81
N ASN A 100 14.27 -4.24 5.82
CA ASN A 100 14.20 -3.12 4.91
C ASN A 100 13.60 -1.88 5.58
N VAL A 101 13.96 -0.71 5.04
CA VAL A 101 13.39 0.59 5.41
C VAL A 101 12.88 1.25 4.13
N THR A 102 11.66 1.76 4.17
CA THR A 102 11.05 2.45 3.02
C THR A 102 10.70 3.88 3.42
N LEU A 103 11.00 4.84 2.57
CA LEU A 103 10.70 6.26 2.76
C LEU A 103 9.98 6.81 1.53
N GLY A 104 8.91 7.55 1.74
CA GLY A 104 8.13 8.20 0.70
C GLY A 104 6.63 7.93 0.80
N GLN A 105 5.93 8.05 -0.31
CA GLN A 105 4.51 7.76 -0.42
C GLN A 105 4.31 6.29 -0.75
N MET A 106 3.62 5.56 0.12
CA MET A 106 3.46 4.11 0.01
C MET A 106 2.15 3.64 0.61
N ARG A 107 1.84 2.34 0.42
CA ARG A 107 0.72 1.71 1.13
C ARG A 107 1.02 1.63 2.62
N VAL A 108 0.03 2.00 3.42
CA VAL A 108 0.07 1.84 4.87
C VAL A 108 -0.08 0.37 5.21
N PRO A 109 0.81 -0.24 6.01
CA PRO A 109 0.75 -1.66 6.36
C PRO A 109 -0.39 -1.93 7.36
N PHE A 110 -1.62 -2.11 6.85
CA PHE A 110 -2.81 -2.33 7.64
C PHE A 110 -3.82 -3.21 6.88
N THR A 111 -4.48 -4.14 7.56
CA THR A 111 -5.48 -5.10 7.04
C THR A 111 -4.97 -6.02 5.92
N ILE A 112 -5.78 -6.97 5.47
CA ILE A 112 -5.53 -7.79 4.28
C ILE A 112 -6.13 -7.11 3.05
N ASP A 113 -7.46 -6.87 3.03
CA ASP A 113 -8.16 -6.39 1.84
C ASP A 113 -7.79 -4.96 1.44
N ALA A 114 -7.65 -4.02 2.40
CA ALA A 114 -7.24 -2.66 2.07
C ALA A 114 -5.82 -2.58 1.50
N HIS A 115 -4.93 -3.47 1.92
CA HIS A 115 -3.55 -3.55 1.44
C HIS A 115 -3.42 -4.23 0.07
N ARG A 116 -4.42 -5.01 -0.36
CA ARG A 116 -4.42 -5.78 -1.63
C ARG A 116 -4.39 -4.86 -2.86
N SER A 117 -3.56 -5.19 -3.82
CA SER A 117 -3.49 -4.47 -5.11
C SER A 117 -4.71 -4.78 -5.99
N PRO A 118 -5.09 -3.91 -6.95
CA PRO A 118 -6.26 -4.13 -7.79
C PRO A 118 -6.27 -5.45 -8.54
N HIS A 119 -5.11 -5.89 -9.05
CA HIS A 119 -4.98 -7.17 -9.76
C HIS A 119 -5.08 -8.40 -8.85
N GLN A 120 -4.99 -8.21 -7.54
CA GLN A 120 -5.12 -9.25 -6.53
C GLN A 120 -6.53 -9.29 -5.87
N GLN A 121 -7.44 -8.40 -6.29
CA GLN A 121 -8.78 -8.36 -5.72
C GLN A 121 -9.67 -9.44 -6.30
N TYR A 122 -10.35 -10.19 -5.45
CA TYR A 122 -11.30 -11.23 -5.84
C TYR A 122 -12.63 -10.65 -6.33
N PHE A 123 -13.01 -9.46 -5.88
CA PHE A 123 -14.28 -8.82 -6.23
C PHE A 123 -14.08 -7.48 -6.94
N ALA A 124 -15.12 -7.03 -7.64
CA ALA A 124 -15.12 -5.73 -8.32
C ALA A 124 -14.93 -4.55 -7.36
N ASN A 125 -15.43 -4.67 -6.13
CA ASN A 125 -15.30 -3.67 -5.06
C ASN A 125 -14.56 -4.28 -3.87
N ARG A 126 -13.90 -3.43 -3.09
CA ARG A 126 -13.32 -3.81 -1.81
C ARG A 126 -14.38 -4.14 -0.77
N SER A 127 -14.01 -4.89 0.24
CA SER A 127 -14.84 -5.21 1.41
C SER A 127 -15.29 -3.96 2.16
N PHE A 128 -16.25 -4.13 3.07
CA PHE A 128 -16.66 -3.07 3.98
C PHE A 128 -15.52 -2.67 4.92
N ILE A 129 -14.65 -3.60 5.32
CA ILE A 129 -13.45 -3.33 6.12
C ILE A 129 -12.58 -2.28 5.46
N ALA A 130 -12.28 -2.44 4.16
CA ALA A 130 -11.46 -1.50 3.42
C ALA A 130 -12.07 -0.10 3.28
N LYS A 131 -13.37 0.08 3.56
CA LYS A 131 -14.04 1.38 3.63
C LYS A 131 -13.98 2.00 5.03
N GLN A 132 -13.68 1.21 6.06
CA GLN A 132 -13.57 1.69 7.45
C GLN A 132 -12.18 2.16 7.81
N VAL A 133 -11.16 1.72 7.09
CA VAL A 133 -9.77 2.16 7.30
C VAL A 133 -9.58 3.60 6.82
N GLY A 134 -8.52 4.24 7.28
CA GLY A 134 -8.12 5.57 6.80
C GLY A 134 -7.54 5.52 5.38
N ASN A 135 -6.61 6.41 5.09
CA ASN A 135 -5.94 6.42 3.81
C ASN A 135 -5.17 5.11 3.58
N VAL A 136 -5.44 4.43 2.46
CA VAL A 136 -4.73 3.20 2.08
C VAL A 136 -3.26 3.49 1.74
N ARG A 137 -2.96 4.73 1.35
CA ARG A 137 -1.62 5.24 1.07
C ARG A 137 -1.39 6.54 1.80
N ASP A 138 -0.14 6.75 2.22
CA ASP A 138 0.27 7.97 2.89
C ASP A 138 1.77 8.19 2.70
N VAL A 139 2.25 9.37 3.02
CA VAL A 139 3.67 9.71 3.04
C VAL A 139 4.22 9.44 4.43
N GLY A 140 5.34 8.72 4.48
CA GLY A 140 5.94 8.34 5.75
C GLY A 140 7.19 7.49 5.60
N ALA A 141 7.53 6.83 6.69
CA ALA A 141 8.63 5.87 6.75
C ALA A 141 8.15 4.56 7.38
N THR A 142 8.55 3.43 6.80
CA THR A 142 8.30 2.09 7.35
C THR A 142 9.59 1.32 7.54
N GLY A 143 9.61 0.45 8.56
CA GLY A 143 10.58 -0.60 8.72
C GLY A 143 9.89 -1.95 8.60
N ALA A 144 10.53 -2.91 7.96
CA ALA A 144 10.04 -4.27 7.90
C ALA A 144 11.12 -5.28 8.30
N PHE A 145 10.69 -6.30 9.01
CA PHE A 145 11.49 -7.44 9.43
C PHE A 145 10.84 -8.73 8.95
N SER A 146 11.62 -9.61 8.31
CA SER A 146 11.12 -10.87 7.76
C SER A 146 12.00 -12.04 8.21
N LEU A 147 11.37 -13.10 8.70
CA LEU A 147 11.99 -14.40 8.92
C LEU A 147 11.40 -15.40 7.93
N LYS A 148 12.26 -16.20 7.30
CA LYS A 148 11.86 -17.24 6.35
C LYS A 148 12.00 -18.64 6.93
N GLU A 149 12.86 -18.80 7.93
CA GLU A 149 13.15 -20.08 8.58
C GLU A 149 12.50 -20.17 9.96
N GLY A 150 12.22 -21.37 10.40
CA GLY A 150 11.52 -21.64 11.65
C GLY A 150 10.02 -21.36 11.53
N LEU A 151 9.54 -20.31 12.19
CA LEU A 151 8.19 -19.78 12.01
C LEU A 151 8.27 -18.59 11.03
N PRO A 152 7.92 -18.77 9.75
CA PRO A 152 7.95 -17.68 8.79
C PRO A 152 7.02 -16.54 9.22
N LEU A 153 7.60 -15.34 9.33
CA LEU A 153 6.85 -14.14 9.72
C LEU A 153 7.34 -12.89 9.00
N LYS A 154 6.45 -11.92 8.87
CA LYS A 154 6.77 -10.56 8.44
C LYS A 154 6.14 -9.57 9.42
N LEU A 155 6.97 -8.74 10.02
CA LEU A 155 6.54 -7.59 10.82
C LEU A 155 6.88 -6.32 10.05
N GLU A 156 5.89 -5.46 9.85
CA GLU A 156 6.04 -4.17 9.17
C GLU A 156 5.37 -3.08 10.01
N GLY A 157 6.07 -1.98 10.25
CA GLY A 157 5.53 -0.86 11.00
C GLY A 157 6.06 0.46 10.48
N GLY A 158 5.30 1.55 10.69
CA GLY A 158 5.71 2.86 10.21
C GLY A 158 4.96 4.02 10.81
N LEU A 159 5.52 5.21 10.54
CA LEU A 159 4.97 6.51 10.90
C LEU A 159 4.61 7.26 9.62
N PHE A 160 3.47 7.96 9.64
CA PHE A 160 2.88 8.59 8.47
C PHE A 160 2.34 9.97 8.80
N ASN A 161 2.28 10.86 7.81
CA ASN A 161 1.74 12.21 7.97
C ASN A 161 0.24 12.21 8.31
N GLY A 162 -0.55 11.29 7.73
CA GLY A 162 -2.00 11.27 7.89
C GLY A 162 -2.76 12.04 6.80
N SER A 163 -2.07 12.71 5.91
CA SER A 163 -2.66 13.50 4.82
C SER A 163 -3.07 12.67 3.59
N GLY A 164 -2.66 11.40 3.54
CA GLY A 164 -2.94 10.52 2.40
C GLY A 164 -2.18 10.93 1.16
N LEU A 165 -2.88 11.06 0.03
CA LEU A 165 -2.30 11.42 -1.26
C LEU A 165 -2.22 12.93 -1.51
N THR A 166 -2.78 13.75 -0.63
CA THR A 166 -2.90 15.20 -0.77
C THR A 166 -2.30 15.92 0.43
N ASN A 167 -2.19 17.25 0.34
CA ASN A 167 -1.79 18.11 1.48
C ASN A 167 -0.45 17.73 2.14
N GLN A 168 0.49 17.18 1.36
CA GLN A 168 1.79 16.73 1.86
C GLN A 168 2.71 17.85 2.38
N LYS A 169 2.34 19.11 2.13
CA LYS A 169 3.07 20.30 2.61
C LYS A 169 2.61 20.80 3.98
N GLU A 170 1.54 20.23 4.51
CA GLU A 170 1.00 20.62 5.81
C GLU A 170 1.86 20.04 6.94
N TRP A 171 2.01 20.84 8.00
CA TRP A 171 2.68 20.42 9.23
C TRP A 171 1.66 19.78 10.17
N HIS A 172 2.02 18.61 10.71
CA HIS A 172 1.17 17.84 11.61
C HIS A 172 1.72 17.87 13.03
N SER A 173 0.88 18.09 14.01
CA SER A 173 1.24 18.05 15.44
C SER A 173 1.48 16.61 15.93
N THR A 174 0.90 15.62 15.26
CA THR A 174 1.04 14.20 15.59
C THR A 174 1.11 13.40 14.30
N LEU A 175 1.98 12.37 14.29
CA LEU A 175 2.03 11.41 13.21
C LEU A 175 1.04 10.27 13.46
N ASN A 176 0.56 9.68 12.39
CA ASN A 176 -0.15 8.42 12.40
C ASN A 176 0.84 7.26 12.50
N TYR A 177 0.41 6.13 13.04
CA TYR A 177 1.22 4.91 12.98
C TYR A 177 0.40 3.72 12.49
N SER A 178 1.10 2.75 11.95
CA SER A 178 0.53 1.45 11.59
C SER A 178 1.55 0.36 11.83
N VAL A 179 1.08 -0.80 12.32
CA VAL A 179 1.89 -2.00 12.50
C VAL A 179 1.10 -3.21 12.00
N LYS A 180 1.76 -4.08 11.25
CA LYS A 180 1.18 -5.29 10.68
C LYS A 180 2.14 -6.46 10.89
N LEU A 181 1.65 -7.51 11.53
CA LEU A 181 2.33 -8.80 11.70
C LEU A 181 1.62 -9.83 10.83
N GLN A 182 2.38 -10.55 10.01
CA GLN A 182 1.92 -11.70 9.25
C GLN A 182 2.68 -12.93 9.72
N LEU A 183 1.96 -13.97 10.07
CA LEU A 183 2.49 -15.28 10.47
C LEU A 183 2.08 -16.31 9.41
N MET A 184 3.02 -17.09 8.93
CA MET A 184 2.84 -18.10 7.89
C MET A 184 3.31 -19.48 8.38
N PRO A 185 2.65 -20.04 9.43
CA PRO A 185 3.12 -21.25 10.09
C PRO A 185 3.09 -22.50 9.20
N TRP A 186 2.28 -22.47 8.15
CA TRP A 186 2.15 -23.52 7.14
C TRP A 186 2.16 -22.93 5.74
N GLU A 187 2.50 -23.75 4.77
CA GLU A 187 2.38 -23.41 3.38
C GLU A 187 0.93 -22.97 3.05
N ASN A 188 0.79 -21.90 2.30
CA ASN A 188 -0.50 -21.34 1.86
C ASN A 188 -1.43 -20.84 2.98
N TYR A 189 -0.96 -20.74 4.22
CA TYR A 189 -1.71 -20.15 5.34
C TYR A 189 -1.10 -18.82 5.76
N ASN A 190 -1.93 -17.85 6.02
CA ASN A 190 -1.53 -16.55 6.56
C ASN A 190 -2.46 -16.14 7.69
N LEU A 191 -1.88 -15.75 8.81
CA LEU A 191 -2.55 -15.04 9.90
C LEU A 191 -1.98 -13.63 9.97
N THR A 192 -2.84 -12.63 9.82
CA THR A 192 -2.49 -11.21 9.88
C THR A 192 -3.07 -10.60 11.15
N LEU A 193 -2.24 -9.90 11.90
CA LEU A 193 -2.63 -9.04 13.01
C LEU A 193 -2.15 -7.63 12.69
N SER A 194 -3.02 -6.63 12.76
CA SER A 194 -2.61 -5.27 12.49
C SER A 194 -3.26 -4.25 13.39
N THR A 195 -2.59 -3.13 13.60
CA THR A 195 -3.11 -1.98 14.34
C THR A 195 -2.72 -0.68 13.66
N GLN A 196 -3.61 0.28 13.70
CA GLN A 196 -3.40 1.61 13.13
C GLN A 196 -4.00 2.67 14.04
N LYS A 197 -3.28 3.78 14.23
CA LYS A 197 -3.82 5.03 14.76
C LYS A 197 -3.80 6.08 13.66
N ILE A 198 -4.93 6.72 13.45
CA ILE A 198 -5.05 7.92 12.62
C ILE A 198 -5.60 9.08 13.45
N HIS A 199 -5.34 10.30 12.99
CA HIS A 199 -5.79 11.52 13.70
C HIS A 199 -6.48 12.49 12.72
N PRO A 200 -7.67 12.13 12.19
CA PRO A 200 -8.45 13.04 11.37
C PRO A 200 -9.13 14.10 12.27
N ASP A 201 -9.15 15.36 11.80
CA ASP A 201 -9.96 16.44 12.36
C ASP A 201 -9.99 16.54 13.89
N LYS A 202 -8.83 16.48 14.54
CA LYS A 202 -8.66 16.62 16.01
C LYS A 202 -9.13 15.43 16.85
N THR A 203 -9.56 14.33 16.24
CA THR A 203 -9.96 13.12 16.96
C THR A 203 -9.04 11.96 16.62
N SER A 204 -8.49 11.28 17.63
CA SER A 204 -7.73 10.04 17.39
C SER A 204 -8.66 8.87 17.19
N VAL A 205 -8.38 8.07 16.18
CA VAL A 205 -9.08 6.83 15.86
C VAL A 205 -8.09 5.69 15.95
N TYR A 206 -8.45 4.66 16.70
CA TYR A 206 -7.65 3.45 16.86
C TYR A 206 -8.37 2.29 16.18
N MET A 207 -7.62 1.51 15.41
CA MET A 207 -8.13 0.37 14.67
C MET A 207 -7.27 -0.85 14.97
N TYR A 208 -7.93 -1.99 15.13
CA TYR A 208 -7.33 -3.29 15.37
C TYR A 208 -7.96 -4.27 14.41
N ASP A 209 -7.13 -5.06 13.76
CA ASP A 209 -7.57 -5.95 12.73
C ASP A 209 -6.92 -7.33 12.91
N ILE A 210 -7.72 -8.36 12.71
CA ILE A 210 -7.29 -9.75 12.62
C ILE A 210 -7.89 -10.37 11.38
N GLY A 211 -7.04 -10.93 10.55
CA GLY A 211 -7.47 -11.60 9.33
C GLY A 211 -6.66 -12.86 9.07
N THR A 212 -7.26 -13.80 8.40
CA THR A 212 -6.60 -15.05 8.01
C THR A 212 -7.09 -15.51 6.65
N TYR A 213 -6.21 -16.15 5.90
CA TYR A 213 -6.59 -16.86 4.70
C TYR A 213 -5.84 -18.20 4.60
N TYR A 214 -6.47 -19.12 3.87
CA TYR A 214 -5.90 -20.40 3.51
C TYR A 214 -6.17 -20.70 2.03
N GLU A 215 -5.13 -21.11 1.33
CA GLU A 215 -5.18 -21.53 -0.07
C GLU A 215 -4.90 -23.02 -0.18
N PHE A 216 -5.80 -23.77 -0.80
CA PHE A 216 -5.60 -25.19 -1.05
C PHE A 216 -6.19 -25.59 -2.40
N SER A 217 -5.42 -26.26 -3.22
CA SER A 217 -5.80 -26.57 -4.60
C SER A 217 -6.23 -25.29 -5.35
N ASN A 218 -7.51 -25.20 -5.75
CA ASN A 218 -8.10 -24.06 -6.44
C ASN A 218 -8.95 -23.16 -5.52
N TRP A 219 -8.94 -23.43 -4.21
CA TRP A 219 -9.74 -22.71 -3.23
C TRP A 219 -8.92 -21.65 -2.51
N HIS A 220 -9.53 -20.49 -2.32
CA HIS A 220 -9.07 -19.46 -1.39
C HIS A 220 -10.19 -19.15 -0.41
N ILE A 221 -9.93 -19.31 0.88
CA ILE A 221 -10.85 -18.98 1.97
C ILE A 221 -10.25 -17.86 2.77
N GLU A 222 -10.98 -16.78 3.00
CA GLU A 222 -10.51 -15.62 3.74
C GLU A 222 -11.56 -15.11 4.71
N VAL A 223 -11.09 -14.75 5.91
CA VAL A 223 -11.91 -14.13 6.97
C VAL A 223 -11.12 -12.99 7.57
N GLU A 224 -11.76 -11.86 7.78
CA GLU A 224 -11.15 -10.66 8.35
C GLU A 224 -12.15 -9.94 9.27
N TYR A 225 -11.66 -9.45 10.41
CA TYR A 225 -12.45 -8.70 11.37
C TYR A 225 -11.69 -7.45 11.79
N LEU A 226 -12.38 -6.30 11.76
CA LEU A 226 -11.87 -5.01 12.16
C LEU A 226 -12.69 -4.46 13.33
N TYR A 227 -12.00 -4.03 14.37
CA TYR A 227 -12.53 -3.20 15.44
C TYR A 227 -11.96 -1.79 15.35
N LYS A 228 -12.84 -0.77 15.39
CA LYS A 228 -12.49 0.64 15.30
C LYS A 228 -13.11 1.40 16.44
N THR A 229 -12.33 2.19 17.16
CA THR A 229 -12.75 3.00 18.29
C THR A 229 -12.25 4.43 18.20
N TYR A 230 -12.96 5.35 18.79
CA TYR A 230 -12.69 6.79 18.74
C TYR A 230 -12.29 7.31 20.10
N ALA A 231 -11.26 8.18 20.16
CA ALA A 231 -10.87 8.84 21.38
C ALA A 231 -12.03 9.68 21.93
N LYS A 232 -12.17 9.70 23.27
CA LYS A 232 -13.20 10.46 24.00
C LYS A 232 -14.64 10.06 23.64
N SER A 233 -14.86 8.85 23.15
CA SER A 233 -16.20 8.36 22.77
C SER A 233 -16.97 9.33 21.86
N SER A 234 -16.26 10.00 20.95
CA SER A 234 -16.84 10.99 20.03
C SER A 234 -17.84 10.38 19.05
N PHE A 235 -17.71 9.09 18.78
CA PHE A 235 -18.56 8.29 17.89
C PHE A 235 -18.67 6.87 18.43
N ASP A 236 -19.69 6.15 17.98
CA ASP A 236 -19.85 4.74 18.29
C ASP A 236 -18.73 3.90 17.71
N ASN A 237 -18.35 2.83 18.41
CA ASN A 237 -17.38 1.87 17.93
C ASN A 237 -17.91 1.13 16.71
N VAL A 238 -17.01 0.76 15.80
CA VAL A 238 -17.35 0.03 14.58
C VAL A 238 -16.78 -1.37 14.66
N HIS A 239 -17.62 -2.35 14.36
CA HIS A 239 -17.27 -3.73 14.14
C HIS A 239 -17.53 -4.06 12.69
N ALA A 240 -16.50 -4.45 11.94
CA ALA A 240 -16.62 -4.84 10.54
C ALA A 240 -16.11 -6.26 10.36
N PHE A 241 -16.86 -7.06 9.64
CA PHE A 241 -16.53 -8.45 9.36
C PHE A 241 -16.61 -8.70 7.86
N ASN A 242 -15.64 -9.44 7.33
CA ASN A 242 -15.60 -9.88 5.94
C ASN A 242 -15.21 -11.36 5.90
N ALA A 243 -15.97 -12.16 5.15
CA ALA A 243 -15.61 -13.54 4.90
C ALA A 243 -16.04 -13.91 3.48
N PHE A 244 -15.19 -14.65 2.78
CA PHE A 244 -15.53 -15.16 1.46
C PHE A 244 -14.74 -16.42 1.12
N VAL A 245 -15.24 -17.11 0.11
CA VAL A 245 -14.60 -18.26 -0.52
C VAL A 245 -14.51 -17.96 -2.01
N ASN A 246 -13.34 -18.18 -2.60
CA ASN A 246 -13.14 -18.12 -4.05
C ASN A 246 -12.69 -19.50 -4.55
N TYR A 247 -13.15 -19.86 -5.75
CA TYR A 247 -12.73 -21.07 -6.45
C TYR A 247 -12.29 -20.73 -7.86
N ASP A 248 -11.06 -21.07 -8.20
CA ASP A 248 -10.50 -20.84 -9.52
C ASP A 248 -10.88 -21.99 -10.46
N LEU A 249 -11.86 -21.72 -11.35
CA LEU A 249 -12.37 -22.68 -12.34
C LEU A 249 -11.34 -23.05 -13.41
N PHE A 250 -10.39 -22.15 -13.71
CA PHE A 250 -9.41 -22.33 -14.75
C PHE A 250 -8.00 -22.05 -14.21
N ILE A 251 -7.25 -23.11 -13.96
CA ILE A 251 -5.80 -22.98 -13.77
C ILE A 251 -5.16 -22.82 -15.14
N LYS A 252 -4.92 -21.61 -15.59
CA LYS A 252 -3.96 -21.39 -16.68
C LYS A 252 -2.56 -21.63 -16.14
N LYS A 253 -2.05 -22.83 -16.33
CA LYS A 253 -0.62 -23.08 -16.22
C LYS A 253 0.06 -22.36 -17.38
N GLY A 254 0.63 -21.19 -17.11
CA GLY A 254 1.55 -20.48 -18.00
C GLY A 254 0.86 -19.65 -19.08
N LEU A 255 0.89 -18.36 -18.93
CA LEU A 255 1.13 -17.36 -19.96
C LEU A 255 2.42 -16.67 -19.62
#